data_2c390c1e1da17d2c3ab78c2e9df23555
#
_entry.id   2c390c1e1da17d2c3ab78c2e9df23555
#
_cell.length_a   1.000
_cell.length_b   1.000
_cell.length_c   1.000
_cell.angle_alpha   90.00
_cell.angle_beta   90.00
_cell.angle_gamma   90.00
#
_symmetry.space_group_name_H-M   'P 1'
#
loop_
_entity.id
_entity.type
_entity.pdbx_description
1 polymer ?
#
loop_
_entity_poly.entity_id
_entity_poly.type
_entity_poly.pdbx_seq_one_letter_code
_entity_poly.pdbx_strand_id
1 'polypeptide(L)'
;MVAFMSQTDTLLTELIKRADQLLEVLGKQQQGTGIEPPDWAASVAFRYRRFRNGRAALVPVSHVATMRLDDLKEIDDQKEKIQRNTAHFMAGLPANNVLLTGARGTGKSSLIKACLNTYSGDGLRLIEVDKSDLIDLPDLIDTVAGRPERFIVYCDDLSFDDGEPAYKALKSILDGTVSAAGANVLIYEIGRAHV
;
A
#
# COMPACT_ATOMS: atom_id res chain seq x y z
N MET A 1 48.26 -25.67 31.13
CA MET A 1 47.06 -26.18 31.81
C MET A 1 45.90 -25.95 30.84
N VAL A 2 45.57 -26.96 30.03
CA VAL A 2 44.51 -26.90 29.03
C VAL A 2 43.22 -27.30 29.77
N ALA A 3 42.27 -26.36 29.89
CA ALA A 3 40.97 -26.64 30.50
C ALA A 3 40.16 -27.52 29.55
N PHE A 4 39.89 -28.77 29.96
CA PHE A 4 38.88 -29.64 29.30
C PHE A 4 37.51 -28.99 29.48
N MET A 5 37.01 -28.34 28.45
CA MET A 5 35.58 -27.97 28.42
C MET A 5 34.77 -29.28 28.46
N SER A 6 33.88 -29.41 29.42
CA SER A 6 33.01 -30.55 29.56
C SER A 6 32.10 -30.64 28.32
N GLN A 7 31.78 -31.86 27.89
CA GLN A 7 30.87 -32.10 26.78
C GLN A 7 29.49 -31.38 26.98
N THR A 8 29.13 -31.18 28.22
CA THR A 8 27.97 -30.40 28.67
C THR A 8 28.08 -28.90 28.36
N ASP A 9 29.30 -28.33 28.54
CA ASP A 9 29.54 -26.89 28.25
C ASP A 9 29.50 -26.62 26.75
N THR A 10 29.97 -27.56 25.94
CA THR A 10 29.88 -27.47 24.47
C THR A 10 28.45 -27.52 23.99
N LEU A 11 27.63 -28.45 24.53
CA LEU A 11 26.21 -28.56 24.20
C LEU A 11 25.42 -27.31 24.65
N LEU A 12 25.74 -26.77 25.82
CA LEU A 12 25.10 -25.57 26.34
C LEU A 12 25.39 -24.34 25.44
N THR A 13 26.64 -24.21 25.01
CA THR A 13 27.05 -23.14 24.09
C THR A 13 26.34 -23.23 22.74
N GLU A 14 26.20 -24.44 22.19
CA GLU A 14 25.49 -24.68 20.94
C GLU A 14 23.99 -24.39 21.06
N LEU A 15 23.37 -24.76 22.18
CA LEU A 15 21.96 -24.46 22.48
C LEU A 15 21.72 -22.94 22.59
N ILE A 16 22.58 -22.22 23.28
CA ILE A 16 22.49 -20.76 23.42
C ILE A 16 22.60 -20.13 22.02
N LYS A 17 23.57 -20.52 21.21
CA LYS A 17 23.74 -20.02 19.86
C LYS A 17 22.52 -20.24 18.97
N ARG A 18 21.88 -21.41 19.06
CA ARG A 18 20.65 -21.72 18.33
C ARG A 18 19.44 -20.92 18.86
N ALA A 19 19.37 -20.70 20.17
CA ALA A 19 18.34 -19.87 20.78
C ALA A 19 18.48 -18.40 20.33
N ASP A 20 19.69 -17.86 20.30
CA ASP A 20 19.96 -16.50 19.81
C ASP A 20 19.61 -16.35 18.33
N GLN A 21 19.93 -17.34 17.49
CA GLN A 21 19.54 -17.37 16.08
C GLN A 21 18.01 -17.40 15.89
N LEU A 22 17.30 -18.19 16.72
CA LEU A 22 15.84 -18.24 16.70
C LEU A 22 15.23 -16.92 17.16
N LEU A 23 15.77 -16.30 18.21
CA LEU A 23 15.34 -14.99 18.70
C LEU A 23 15.58 -13.89 17.66
N GLU A 24 16.70 -13.93 16.92
CA GLU A 24 16.97 -13.00 15.83
C GLU A 24 15.98 -13.17 14.68
N VAL A 25 15.65 -14.40 14.29
CA VAL A 25 14.65 -14.69 13.26
C VAL A 25 13.26 -14.25 13.70
N LEU A 26 12.87 -14.55 14.94
CA LEU A 26 11.60 -14.12 15.52
C LEU A 26 11.52 -12.59 15.68
N GLY A 27 12.62 -11.95 16.09
CA GLY A 27 12.72 -10.50 16.20
C GLY A 27 12.59 -9.80 14.84
N LYS A 28 13.16 -10.35 13.79
CA LYS A 28 12.98 -9.86 12.41
C LYS A 28 11.54 -10.05 11.91
N GLN A 29 10.85 -11.11 12.33
CA GLN A 29 9.42 -11.31 12.03
C GLN A 29 8.50 -10.35 12.82
N GLN A 30 8.91 -9.91 14.01
CA GLN A 30 8.12 -8.95 14.82
C GLN A 30 8.36 -7.48 14.43
N GLN A 31 9.45 -7.17 13.71
CA GLN A 31 9.73 -5.82 13.19
C GLN A 31 9.12 -5.55 11.81
N GLY A 32 8.49 -6.55 11.19
CA GLY A 32 7.73 -6.36 9.96
C GLY A 32 6.36 -5.74 10.26
N THR A 33 5.83 -5.00 9.30
CA THR A 33 4.48 -4.38 9.33
C THR A 33 3.34 -5.38 9.55
N GLY A 34 3.62 -6.67 9.68
CA GLY A 34 2.61 -7.73 9.73
C GLY A 34 1.91 -8.01 8.39
N ILE A 35 2.24 -7.25 7.35
CA ILE A 35 1.70 -7.38 6.00
C ILE A 35 2.66 -8.25 5.17
N GLU A 36 2.16 -9.36 4.65
CA GLU A 36 2.95 -10.22 3.76
C GLU A 36 3.09 -9.54 2.38
N PRO A 37 4.33 -9.20 1.94
CA PRO A 37 4.53 -8.59 0.63
C PRO A 37 4.24 -9.62 -0.47
N PRO A 38 3.66 -9.19 -1.60
CA PRO A 38 3.37 -10.09 -2.72
C PRO A 38 4.61 -10.33 -3.58
N ASP A 39 4.49 -11.27 -4.53
CA ASP A 39 5.30 -11.22 -5.74
C ASP A 39 4.86 -10.00 -6.59
N TRP A 40 5.66 -8.97 -6.61
CA TRP A 40 5.37 -7.72 -7.33
C TRP A 40 5.37 -7.89 -8.85
N ALA A 41 5.90 -8.99 -9.38
CA ALA A 41 5.84 -9.34 -10.79
C ALA A 41 4.51 -10.01 -11.18
N ALA A 42 3.77 -10.54 -10.20
CA ALA A 42 2.54 -11.29 -10.46
C ALA A 42 1.39 -10.41 -10.96
N SER A 43 1.38 -9.10 -10.65
CA SER A 43 0.34 -8.19 -11.11
C SER A 43 0.79 -6.73 -11.02
N VAL A 44 0.07 -5.85 -11.71
CA VAL A 44 0.20 -4.38 -11.57
C VAL A 44 -0.78 -3.82 -10.55
N ALA A 45 -1.74 -4.64 -10.08
CA ALA A 45 -2.72 -4.26 -9.07
C ALA A 45 -2.79 -5.31 -7.96
N PHE A 46 -2.94 -4.85 -6.75
CA PHE A 46 -3.02 -5.69 -5.56
C PHE A 46 -4.20 -5.24 -4.71
N ARG A 47 -4.76 -6.18 -3.95
CA ARG A 47 -5.78 -5.90 -2.95
C ARG A 47 -5.22 -6.19 -1.57
N TYR A 48 -5.29 -5.23 -0.68
CA TYR A 48 -5.03 -5.44 0.73
C TYR A 48 -6.12 -6.32 1.33
N ARG A 49 -5.72 -7.33 2.09
CA ARG A 49 -6.62 -8.20 2.81
C ARG A 49 -6.11 -8.50 4.20
N ARG A 50 -6.97 -8.28 5.18
CA ARG A 50 -6.78 -8.77 6.53
C ARG A 50 -7.51 -10.09 6.70
N PHE A 51 -6.82 -11.11 7.19
CA PHE A 51 -7.37 -12.44 7.45
C PHE A 51 -7.83 -12.57 8.90
N ARG A 52 -8.75 -13.51 9.17
CA ARG A 52 -9.30 -13.76 10.51
C ARG A 52 -8.25 -14.18 11.56
N ASN A 53 -7.11 -14.66 11.14
CA ASN A 53 -5.98 -15.03 12.00
C ASN A 53 -5.06 -13.83 12.35
N GLY A 54 -5.46 -12.61 12.03
CA GLY A 54 -4.70 -11.39 12.28
C GLY A 54 -3.58 -11.09 11.29
N ARG A 55 -3.31 -12.00 10.33
CA ARG A 55 -2.36 -11.76 9.23
C ARG A 55 -2.97 -10.82 8.20
N ALA A 56 -2.13 -10.05 7.54
CA ALA A 56 -2.51 -9.25 6.39
C ALA A 56 -1.59 -9.56 5.21
N ALA A 57 -2.11 -9.40 3.98
CA ALA A 57 -1.33 -9.61 2.77
C ALA A 57 -1.83 -8.72 1.63
N LEU A 58 -0.94 -8.46 0.69
CA LEU A 58 -1.24 -7.86 -0.61
C LEU A 58 -1.48 -8.98 -1.63
N VAL A 59 -2.73 -9.19 -2.00
CA VAL A 59 -3.16 -10.27 -2.91
C VAL A 59 -3.16 -9.74 -4.35
N PRO A 60 -2.44 -10.37 -5.29
CA PRO A 60 -2.45 -9.96 -6.69
C PRO A 60 -3.85 -10.02 -7.30
N VAL A 61 -4.22 -9.00 -8.09
CA VAL A 61 -5.46 -8.99 -8.87
C VAL A 61 -5.19 -9.69 -10.21
N SER A 62 -5.85 -10.81 -10.44
CA SER A 62 -5.61 -11.66 -11.63
C SER A 62 -6.11 -11.02 -12.93
N HIS A 63 -7.17 -10.20 -12.86
CA HIS A 63 -7.78 -9.57 -14.03
C HIS A 63 -7.92 -8.07 -13.76
N VAL A 64 -6.92 -7.30 -14.20
CA VAL A 64 -6.98 -5.85 -14.16
C VAL A 64 -7.77 -5.37 -15.37
N ALA A 65 -8.75 -4.47 -15.13
CA ALA A 65 -9.55 -3.90 -16.22
C ALA A 65 -8.65 -3.18 -17.25
N THR A 66 -8.84 -3.49 -18.53
CA THR A 66 -8.01 -2.94 -19.65
C THR A 66 -8.48 -1.57 -20.16
N MET A 67 -9.23 -0.84 -19.37
CA MET A 67 -9.77 0.47 -19.70
C MET A 67 -8.66 1.48 -20.00
N ARG A 68 -8.85 2.30 -21.05
CA ARG A 68 -7.94 3.37 -21.44
C ARG A 68 -8.54 4.73 -21.11
N LEU A 69 -7.68 5.75 -20.98
CA LEU A 69 -8.16 7.14 -20.78
C LEU A 69 -9.06 7.62 -21.92
N ASP A 70 -8.81 7.18 -23.16
CA ASP A 70 -9.59 7.54 -24.34
C ASP A 70 -11.00 6.92 -24.35
N ASP A 71 -11.22 5.85 -23.58
CA ASP A 71 -12.52 5.19 -23.45
C ASP A 71 -13.50 6.00 -22.58
N LEU A 72 -12.95 6.90 -21.74
CA LEU A 72 -13.71 7.73 -20.83
C LEU A 72 -14.16 9.01 -21.54
N LYS A 73 -15.47 9.24 -21.60
CA LYS A 73 -16.10 10.40 -22.25
C LYS A 73 -16.69 11.35 -21.21
N GLU A 74 -16.84 12.61 -21.60
CA GLU A 74 -17.51 13.68 -20.81
C GLU A 74 -16.84 13.99 -19.44
N ILE A 75 -15.56 13.62 -19.27
CA ILE A 75 -14.77 13.91 -18.06
C ILE A 75 -13.36 14.41 -18.42
N ASP A 76 -13.22 15.20 -19.48
CA ASP A 76 -11.93 15.59 -20.03
C ASP A 76 -11.10 16.43 -19.06
N ASP A 77 -11.70 17.35 -18.32
CA ASP A 77 -11.03 18.15 -17.29
C ASP A 77 -10.49 17.27 -16.15
N GLN A 78 -11.27 16.28 -15.72
CA GLN A 78 -10.86 15.34 -14.68
C GLN A 78 -9.74 14.43 -15.17
N LYS A 79 -9.83 13.95 -16.42
CA LYS A 79 -8.77 13.16 -17.05
C LYS A 79 -7.45 13.93 -17.09
N GLU A 80 -7.47 15.15 -17.58
CA GLU A 80 -6.27 15.99 -17.69
C GLU A 80 -5.61 16.20 -16.34
N LYS A 81 -6.40 16.57 -15.31
CA LYS A 81 -5.89 16.80 -13.95
C LYS A 81 -5.26 15.55 -13.34
N ILE A 82 -5.95 14.41 -13.42
CA ILE A 82 -5.46 13.14 -12.86
C ILE A 82 -4.24 12.65 -13.62
N GLN A 83 -4.27 12.69 -14.95
CA GLN A 83 -3.16 12.28 -15.79
C GLN A 83 -1.91 13.11 -15.52
N ARG A 84 -2.04 14.44 -15.44
CA ARG A 84 -0.93 15.33 -15.12
C ARG A 84 -0.37 15.07 -13.73
N ASN A 85 -1.23 14.91 -12.71
CA ASN A 85 -0.80 14.59 -11.35
C ASN A 85 -0.06 13.24 -11.27
N THR A 86 -0.60 12.22 -11.95
CA THR A 86 0.04 10.89 -12.00
C THR A 86 1.37 10.94 -12.78
N ALA A 87 1.43 11.68 -13.90
CA ALA A 87 2.67 11.88 -14.65
C ALA A 87 3.76 12.57 -13.82
N HIS A 88 3.42 13.61 -13.06
CA HIS A 88 4.34 14.26 -12.12
C HIS A 88 4.85 13.27 -11.08
N PHE A 89 3.95 12.50 -10.48
CA PHE A 89 4.30 11.45 -9.51
C PHE A 89 5.28 10.44 -10.11
N MET A 90 5.02 9.94 -11.30
CA MET A 90 5.91 8.99 -11.99
C MET A 90 7.28 9.58 -12.29
N ALA A 91 7.35 10.88 -12.61
CA ALA A 91 8.58 11.61 -12.86
C ALA A 91 9.35 12.00 -11.57
N GLY A 92 8.83 11.69 -10.38
CA GLY A 92 9.43 12.13 -9.10
C GLY A 92 9.27 13.62 -8.81
N LEU A 93 8.37 14.28 -9.52
CA LEU A 93 7.98 15.68 -9.29
C LEU A 93 6.91 15.76 -8.19
N PRO A 94 6.70 16.95 -7.60
CA PRO A 94 5.61 17.15 -6.64
C PRO A 94 4.26 16.75 -7.21
N ALA A 95 3.55 15.89 -6.49
CA ALA A 95 2.22 15.41 -6.83
C ALA A 95 1.36 15.36 -5.55
N ASN A 96 0.04 15.39 -5.70
CA ASN A 96 -0.88 15.48 -4.59
C ASN A 96 -1.73 14.20 -4.47
N ASN A 97 -2.16 13.90 -3.25
CA ASN A 97 -3.26 12.99 -3.02
C ASN A 97 -4.54 13.52 -3.70
N VAL A 98 -5.43 12.63 -4.09
CA VAL A 98 -6.60 12.98 -4.90
C VAL A 98 -7.87 12.48 -4.25
N LEU A 99 -8.86 13.37 -4.14
CA LEU A 99 -10.23 13.00 -3.79
C LEU A 99 -11.14 13.22 -5.01
N LEU A 100 -11.70 12.13 -5.52
CA LEU A 100 -12.71 12.13 -6.58
C LEU A 100 -14.10 12.07 -5.97
N THR A 101 -14.89 13.13 -6.13
CA THR A 101 -16.28 13.19 -5.67
C THR A 101 -17.26 13.16 -6.83
N GLY A 102 -18.49 12.71 -6.59
CA GLY A 102 -19.54 12.68 -7.59
C GLY A 102 -20.44 11.46 -7.47
N ALA A 103 -21.53 11.43 -8.26
CA ALA A 103 -22.50 10.36 -8.27
C ALA A 103 -21.89 8.99 -8.60
N ARG A 104 -22.55 7.92 -8.18
CA ARG A 104 -22.16 6.55 -8.56
C ARG A 104 -22.29 6.38 -10.07
N GLY A 105 -21.35 5.65 -10.67
CA GLY A 105 -21.38 5.37 -12.12
C GLY A 105 -20.76 6.46 -13.01
N THR A 106 -20.24 7.55 -12.45
CA THR A 106 -19.62 8.65 -13.24
C THR A 106 -18.17 8.38 -13.67
N GLY A 107 -17.69 7.14 -13.63
CA GLY A 107 -16.38 6.77 -14.15
C GLY A 107 -15.18 7.02 -13.24
N LYS A 108 -15.37 7.41 -11.97
CA LYS A 108 -14.26 7.72 -11.04
C LYS A 108 -13.26 6.56 -10.88
N SER A 109 -13.74 5.38 -10.53
CA SER A 109 -12.91 4.16 -10.38
C SER A 109 -12.29 3.75 -11.72
N SER A 110 -13.01 3.98 -12.82
CA SER A 110 -12.53 3.73 -14.19
C SER A 110 -11.37 4.63 -14.55
N LEU A 111 -11.40 5.89 -14.13
CA LEU A 111 -10.34 6.86 -14.37
C LEU A 111 -9.03 6.46 -13.68
N ILE A 112 -9.10 5.98 -12.43
CA ILE A 112 -7.92 5.50 -11.69
C ILE A 112 -7.33 4.26 -12.39
N LYS A 113 -8.18 3.31 -12.80
CA LYS A 113 -7.74 2.10 -13.52
C LYS A 113 -7.13 2.43 -14.88
N ALA A 114 -7.67 3.42 -15.59
CA ALA A 114 -7.10 3.88 -16.85
C ALA A 114 -5.72 4.54 -16.67
N CYS A 115 -5.51 5.29 -15.59
CA CYS A 115 -4.18 5.80 -15.21
C CYS A 115 -3.21 4.67 -14.89
N LEU A 116 -3.63 3.64 -14.14
CA LEU A 116 -2.81 2.47 -13.89
C LEU A 116 -2.34 1.84 -15.19
N ASN A 117 -3.27 1.59 -16.14
CA ASN A 117 -2.94 0.97 -17.42
C ASN A 117 -1.97 1.81 -18.24
N THR A 118 -2.04 3.14 -18.13
CA THR A 118 -1.14 4.05 -18.85
C THR A 118 0.29 3.97 -18.30
N TYR A 119 0.47 3.89 -16.98
CA TYR A 119 1.78 4.02 -16.33
C TYR A 119 2.32 2.72 -15.71
N SER A 120 1.59 1.60 -15.80
CA SER A 120 2.02 0.32 -15.21
C SER A 120 3.33 -0.20 -15.81
N GLY A 121 3.57 0.07 -17.11
CA GLY A 121 4.83 -0.23 -17.79
C GLY A 121 6.03 0.55 -17.24
N ASP A 122 5.79 1.74 -16.71
CA ASP A 122 6.79 2.62 -16.11
C ASP A 122 6.96 2.36 -14.58
N GLY A 123 6.33 1.32 -14.06
CA GLY A 123 6.48 0.90 -12.67
C GLY A 123 5.37 1.39 -11.72
N LEU A 124 4.26 1.94 -12.24
CA LEU A 124 3.10 2.23 -11.39
C LEU A 124 2.42 0.94 -10.93
N ARG A 125 2.05 0.90 -9.66
CA ARG A 125 1.27 -0.18 -9.04
C ARG A 125 0.05 0.41 -8.32
N LEU A 126 -1.04 -0.34 -8.30
CA LEU A 126 -2.27 0.03 -7.59
C LEU A 126 -2.48 -0.90 -6.40
N ILE A 127 -2.81 -0.36 -5.23
CA ILE A 127 -3.22 -1.13 -4.06
C ILE A 127 -4.62 -0.69 -3.67
N GLU A 128 -5.58 -1.60 -3.82
CA GLU A 128 -6.95 -1.39 -3.38
C GLU A 128 -7.08 -1.75 -1.90
N VAL A 129 -7.63 -0.83 -1.11
CA VAL A 129 -7.83 -0.99 0.33
C VAL A 129 -9.30 -0.74 0.64
N ASP A 130 -9.93 -1.66 1.37
CA ASP A 130 -11.30 -1.46 1.86
C ASP A 130 -11.31 -0.42 2.99
N LYS A 131 -12.40 0.35 3.12
CA LYS A 131 -12.57 1.39 4.18
C LYS A 131 -12.22 0.87 5.58
N SER A 132 -12.69 -0.34 5.92
CA SER A 132 -12.46 -0.96 7.23
C SER A 132 -10.98 -1.23 7.54
N ASP A 133 -10.16 -1.37 6.51
CA ASP A 133 -8.74 -1.72 6.60
C ASP A 133 -7.82 -0.50 6.52
N LEU A 134 -8.35 0.72 6.33
CA LEU A 134 -7.56 1.96 6.29
C LEU A 134 -6.81 2.25 7.60
N ILE A 135 -7.19 1.62 8.70
CA ILE A 135 -6.43 1.71 9.95
C ILE A 135 -5.01 1.17 9.81
N ASP A 136 -4.78 0.24 8.86
CA ASP A 136 -3.48 -0.36 8.56
C ASP A 136 -2.68 0.43 7.51
N LEU A 137 -3.20 1.56 7.04
CA LEU A 137 -2.57 2.36 6.00
C LEU A 137 -1.12 2.79 6.33
N PRO A 138 -0.76 3.15 7.57
CA PRO A 138 0.64 3.40 7.93
C PRO A 138 1.54 2.18 7.68
N ASP A 139 1.14 1.00 8.15
CA ASP A 139 1.90 -0.25 7.97
C ASP A 139 2.00 -0.64 6.50
N LEU A 140 0.94 -0.37 5.71
CA LEU A 140 0.93 -0.58 4.28
C LEU A 140 1.95 0.33 3.56
N ILE A 141 2.01 1.60 3.93
CA ILE A 141 2.98 2.56 3.38
C ILE A 141 4.40 2.11 3.72
N ASP A 142 4.66 1.69 4.95
CA ASP A 142 5.96 1.20 5.38
C ASP A 142 6.38 -0.09 4.62
N THR A 143 5.42 -0.96 4.29
CA THR A 143 5.66 -2.18 3.50
C THR A 143 6.18 -1.87 2.08
N VAL A 144 5.75 -0.77 1.48
CA VAL A 144 6.15 -0.37 0.12
C VAL A 144 7.20 0.74 0.09
N ALA A 145 7.57 1.26 1.25
CA ALA A 145 8.58 2.31 1.37
C ALA A 145 9.93 1.87 0.79
N GLY A 146 10.60 2.77 0.08
CA GLY A 146 11.92 2.51 -0.51
C GLY A 146 11.94 1.58 -1.71
N ARG A 147 10.79 1.08 -2.17
CA ARG A 147 10.71 0.29 -3.40
C ARG A 147 10.90 1.17 -4.64
N PRO A 148 11.44 0.61 -5.74
CA PRO A 148 11.61 1.37 -6.98
C PRO A 148 10.29 1.69 -7.67
N GLU A 149 9.24 0.89 -7.44
CA GLU A 149 7.91 1.12 -7.98
C GLU A 149 7.24 2.31 -7.28
N ARG A 150 6.28 2.91 -7.95
CA ARG A 150 5.39 3.92 -7.41
C ARG A 150 4.01 3.35 -7.19
N PHE A 151 3.39 3.72 -6.07
CA PHE A 151 2.14 3.13 -5.62
C PHE A 151 1.03 4.16 -5.52
N ILE A 152 -0.13 3.84 -6.08
CA ILE A 152 -1.38 4.51 -5.77
C ILE A 152 -2.15 3.60 -4.84
N VAL A 153 -2.38 4.04 -3.61
CA VAL A 153 -3.33 3.40 -2.71
C VAL A 153 -4.71 3.97 -3.02
N TYR A 154 -5.61 3.07 -3.34
CA TYR A 154 -6.95 3.40 -3.80
C TYR A 154 -8.00 2.89 -2.82
N CYS A 155 -8.90 3.77 -2.40
CA CYS A 155 -10.04 3.42 -1.57
C CYS A 155 -11.33 3.90 -2.23
N ASP A 156 -12.28 2.97 -2.44
CA ASP A 156 -13.59 3.29 -3.00
C ASP A 156 -14.62 3.49 -1.89
N ASP A 157 -15.57 4.38 -2.15
CA ASP A 157 -16.75 4.61 -1.33
C ASP A 157 -16.44 5.10 0.10
N LEU A 158 -15.58 6.14 0.21
CA LEU A 158 -15.28 6.77 1.48
C LEU A 158 -16.44 7.63 1.95
N SER A 159 -17.08 7.17 3.00
CA SER A 159 -17.96 7.96 3.87
C SER A 159 -17.52 7.67 5.30
N PHE A 160 -17.13 8.68 6.05
CA PHE A 160 -16.72 8.51 7.44
C PHE A 160 -17.73 9.19 8.37
N ASP A 161 -18.00 8.52 9.48
CA ASP A 161 -18.63 9.16 10.62
C ASP A 161 -17.55 9.84 11.48
N ASP A 162 -17.93 10.91 12.17
CA ASP A 162 -17.02 11.64 13.03
C ASP A 162 -16.37 10.72 14.09
N GLY A 163 -15.04 10.67 14.10
CA GLY A 163 -14.28 9.92 15.09
C GLY A 163 -13.88 8.50 14.71
N GLU A 164 -14.25 8.01 13.52
CA GLU A 164 -13.80 6.68 13.06
C GLU A 164 -12.26 6.57 13.06
N PRO A 165 -11.68 5.45 13.58
CA PRO A 165 -10.23 5.23 13.60
C PRO A 165 -9.59 5.27 12.21
N ALA A 166 -10.28 4.72 11.18
CA ALA A 166 -9.86 4.73 9.79
C ALA A 166 -9.70 6.18 9.24
N TYR A 167 -10.63 7.08 9.59
CA TYR A 167 -10.53 8.49 9.24
C TYR A 167 -9.31 9.16 9.86
N LYS A 168 -9.03 8.87 11.14
CA LYS A 168 -7.86 9.43 11.84
C LYS A 168 -6.54 8.97 11.21
N ALA A 169 -6.44 7.67 10.86
CA ALA A 169 -5.27 7.11 10.20
C ALA A 169 -5.04 7.80 8.84
N LEU A 170 -6.08 7.89 8.02
CA LEU A 170 -6.04 8.55 6.72
C LEU A 170 -5.64 10.02 6.84
N LYS A 171 -6.30 10.77 7.73
CA LYS A 171 -6.01 12.18 7.98
C LYS A 171 -4.55 12.41 8.41
N SER A 172 -4.03 11.58 9.30
CA SER A 172 -2.63 11.66 9.74
C SER A 172 -1.64 11.56 8.57
N ILE A 173 -1.94 10.71 7.58
CA ILE A 173 -1.12 10.55 6.39
C ILE A 173 -1.29 11.73 5.44
N LEU A 174 -2.52 12.18 5.21
CA LEU A 174 -2.82 13.32 4.33
C LEU A 174 -2.22 14.63 4.86
N ASP A 175 -2.22 14.83 6.17
CA ASP A 175 -1.61 15.99 6.84
C ASP A 175 -0.07 15.94 6.88
N GLY A 176 0.56 14.88 6.32
CA GLY A 176 2.01 14.75 6.24
C GLY A 176 2.70 14.46 7.57
N THR A 177 1.95 14.02 8.60
CA THR A 177 2.50 13.69 9.92
C THR A 177 3.19 12.32 9.95
N VAL A 178 3.01 11.49 8.94
CA VAL A 178 3.70 10.21 8.76
C VAL A 178 4.89 10.42 7.83
N SER A 179 6.04 10.05 8.31
CA SER A 179 7.41 10.23 7.84
C SER A 179 7.61 10.27 6.30
N ALA A 180 8.80 10.75 5.87
CA ALA A 180 9.32 10.77 4.49
C ALA A 180 9.28 9.40 3.75
N ALA A 181 8.85 8.33 4.42
CA ALA A 181 8.69 6.98 3.87
C ALA A 181 7.66 6.88 2.72
N GLY A 182 6.75 7.85 2.58
CA GLY A 182 5.69 7.83 1.57
C GLY A 182 6.02 8.53 0.24
N ALA A 183 7.27 8.86 -0.04
CA ALA A 183 7.64 9.59 -1.27
C ALA A 183 7.29 8.84 -2.57
N ASN A 184 7.09 7.52 -2.49
CA ASN A 184 6.67 6.67 -3.60
C ASN A 184 5.21 6.21 -3.52
N VAL A 185 4.38 6.88 -2.68
CA VAL A 185 2.96 6.54 -2.48
C VAL A 185 2.09 7.78 -2.66
N LEU A 186 1.01 7.67 -3.42
CA LEU A 186 -0.12 8.61 -3.45
C LEU A 186 -1.40 7.90 -3.03
N ILE A 187 -2.31 8.66 -2.44
CA ILE A 187 -3.62 8.18 -2.05
C ILE A 187 -4.67 8.77 -2.99
N TYR A 188 -5.44 7.90 -3.64
CA TYR A 188 -6.55 8.26 -4.50
C TYR A 188 -7.85 7.74 -3.87
N GLU A 189 -8.71 8.65 -3.51
CA GLU A 189 -9.95 8.38 -2.79
C GLU A 189 -11.16 8.65 -3.66
N ILE A 190 -12.21 7.84 -3.50
CA ILE A 190 -13.51 8.10 -4.06
C ILE A 190 -14.50 8.35 -2.93
N GLY A 191 -14.93 9.59 -2.83
CA GLY A 191 -15.96 10.01 -1.89
C GLY A 191 -17.35 10.06 -2.55
N ARG A 192 -18.41 9.89 -1.75
CA ARG A 192 -19.77 10.24 -2.16
C ARG A 192 -19.95 11.75 -2.02
N ALA A 193 -20.49 12.41 -3.05
CA ALA A 193 -21.03 13.74 -2.87
C ALA A 193 -22.25 13.63 -1.95
N HIS A 194 -22.18 14.17 -0.74
CA HIS A 194 -23.38 14.43 0.04
C HIS A 194 -24.10 15.60 -0.63
N VAL A 195 -25.29 15.33 -1.16
CA VAL A 195 -26.24 16.33 -1.65
C VAL A 195 -27.02 16.88 -0.46
#